data_a3b5c7e8d0dbb4b7896ca2bdbabe9415
#
_entry.id   a3b5c7e8d0dbb4b7896ca2bdbabe9415
#
_cell.length_a   1.000
_cell.length_b   1.000
_cell.length_c   1.000
_cell.angle_alpha   90.00
_cell.angle_beta   90.00
_cell.angle_gamma   90.00
#
_symmetry.space_group_name_H-M   'P 1'
#
loop_
_entity.id
_entity.type
_entity.pdbx_description
1 polymer ?
#
loop_
_entity_poly.entity_id
_entity_poly.type
_entity_poly.pdbx_seq_one_letter_code
_entity_poly.pdbx_strand_id
1 'polypeptide(L)'
;YDYGMLGLDFGRLRAKYIHGFLESTENDINRYITARGIEWTNRKSLVIGLSETVIYSGEDRPLDIGYINPISTHLEIELNDRLNTLGTGSANAVWQISGDWLINQKLRISANYLFDEFVLDKIEFDNGKEHGKAYSGRISYTPIMSETTLLTTYFSLLTVGTPTFRHGNGYNNFVQRNKPLGWQYGSDGQEFKLGLNYFNRTNLIAQFEFGQRKTGEESITSRPYDPYADYLAGPFPSGIVEESLFITSKLQWWWRPSIQLNGGVDWDDNGS
;
A
#
# COMPACT_ATOMS: atom_id res chain seq x y z
N TYR A 1 -14.74 6.89 -1.06
CA TYR A 1 -15.09 6.72 -2.48
C TYR A 1 -16.07 5.57 -2.64
N ASP A 2 -16.88 5.62 -3.71
CA ASP A 2 -17.87 4.60 -4.00
C ASP A 2 -17.22 3.51 -4.85
N TYR A 3 -17.44 2.25 -4.49
CA TYR A 3 -16.88 1.13 -5.21
C TYR A 3 -17.78 -0.09 -5.20
N GLY A 4 -17.69 -0.90 -6.24
CA GLY A 4 -18.20 -2.26 -6.31
C GLY A 4 -17.08 -3.27 -6.09
N MET A 5 -17.37 -4.37 -5.42
CA MET A 5 -16.43 -5.46 -5.19
C MET A 5 -17.05 -6.80 -5.56
N LEU A 6 -16.27 -7.62 -6.27
CA LEU A 6 -16.59 -9.01 -6.55
C LEU A 6 -15.52 -9.91 -5.91
N GLY A 7 -15.93 -10.91 -5.16
CA GLY A 7 -15.06 -11.92 -4.58
C GLY A 7 -15.49 -13.32 -5.00
N LEU A 8 -14.52 -14.15 -5.41
CA LEU A 8 -14.71 -15.54 -5.78
C LEU A 8 -13.79 -16.42 -4.91
N ASP A 9 -14.32 -17.50 -4.38
CA ASP A 9 -13.58 -18.47 -3.56
C ASP A 9 -13.68 -19.87 -4.20
N PHE A 10 -12.56 -20.39 -4.65
CA PHE A 10 -12.41 -21.72 -5.21
C PHE A 10 -11.61 -22.63 -4.26
N GLY A 11 -11.79 -22.41 -2.99
CA GLY A 11 -11.19 -23.19 -1.95
C GLY A 11 -9.74 -22.79 -1.64
N ARG A 12 -8.76 -23.24 -2.38
CA ARG A 12 -7.37 -22.81 -2.21
C ARG A 12 -7.01 -21.55 -2.99
N LEU A 13 -7.83 -21.19 -3.96
CA LEU A 13 -7.66 -20.02 -4.80
C LEU A 13 -8.80 -19.05 -4.51
N ARG A 14 -8.46 -17.80 -4.24
CA ARG A 14 -9.40 -16.69 -4.12
C ARG A 14 -9.08 -15.65 -5.17
N ALA A 15 -10.11 -15.08 -5.77
CA ALA A 15 -9.98 -13.94 -6.65
C ALA A 15 -10.82 -12.79 -6.12
N LYS A 16 -10.29 -11.56 -6.23
CA LYS A 16 -11.00 -10.34 -5.89
C LYS A 16 -10.86 -9.32 -7.00
N TYR A 17 -11.91 -8.60 -7.21
CA TYR A 17 -11.97 -7.47 -8.13
C TYR A 17 -12.69 -6.31 -7.45
N ILE A 18 -12.15 -5.11 -7.62
CA ILE A 18 -12.72 -3.86 -7.13
C ILE A 18 -12.74 -2.87 -8.29
N HIS A 19 -13.82 -2.12 -8.42
CA HIS A 19 -13.88 -0.97 -9.29
C HIS A 19 -14.57 0.17 -8.57
N GLY A 20 -14.01 1.37 -8.61
CA GLY A 20 -14.52 2.50 -7.86
C GLY A 20 -14.24 3.85 -8.52
N PHE A 21 -14.93 4.86 -7.98
CA PHE A 21 -14.80 6.26 -8.38
C PHE A 21 -13.94 6.98 -7.36
N LEU A 22 -12.89 7.63 -7.83
CA LEU A 22 -12.12 8.56 -7.02
C LEU A 22 -12.70 9.97 -7.15
N GLU A 23 -12.33 10.84 -6.25
CA GLU A 23 -12.65 12.26 -6.34
C GLU A 23 -12.13 12.84 -7.65
N SER A 24 -13.00 13.51 -8.39
CA SER A 24 -12.60 14.32 -9.53
C SER A 24 -11.75 15.50 -9.06
N THR A 25 -10.75 15.85 -9.84
CA THR A 25 -9.93 17.02 -9.58
C THR A 25 -10.48 18.24 -10.35
N GLU A 26 -9.85 19.40 -10.18
CA GLU A 26 -10.16 20.58 -10.97
C GLU A 26 -10.15 20.27 -12.48
N ASN A 27 -10.89 21.03 -13.27
CA ASN A 27 -11.03 20.88 -14.72
C ASN A 27 -11.72 19.60 -15.21
N ASP A 28 -12.73 19.10 -14.47
CA ASP A 28 -13.55 17.96 -14.88
C ASP A 28 -12.76 16.66 -15.17
N ILE A 29 -11.63 16.51 -14.51
CA ILE A 29 -10.86 15.27 -14.61
C ILE A 29 -11.54 14.16 -13.81
N ASN A 30 -12.18 13.25 -14.52
CA ASN A 30 -12.75 12.04 -13.93
C ASN A 30 -11.64 11.05 -13.58
N ARG A 31 -11.69 10.48 -12.37
CA ARG A 31 -10.71 9.54 -11.85
C ARG A 31 -11.38 8.26 -11.34
N TYR A 32 -10.79 7.15 -11.68
CA TYR A 32 -11.29 5.82 -11.33
C TYR A 32 -10.17 4.96 -10.78
N ILE A 33 -10.53 3.99 -9.95
CA ILE A 33 -9.62 2.97 -9.46
C ILE A 33 -10.18 1.58 -9.76
N THR A 34 -9.33 0.70 -10.25
CA THR A 34 -9.64 -0.72 -10.35
C THR A 34 -8.53 -1.53 -9.71
N ALA A 35 -8.91 -2.58 -9.01
CA ALA A 35 -7.95 -3.53 -8.46
C ALA A 35 -8.41 -4.95 -8.70
N ARG A 36 -7.46 -5.82 -9.01
CA ARG A 36 -7.70 -7.25 -9.20
C ARG A 36 -6.57 -8.04 -8.58
N GLY A 37 -6.90 -9.18 -8.03
CA GLY A 37 -5.89 -10.02 -7.41
C GLY A 37 -6.35 -11.45 -7.26
N ILE A 38 -5.36 -12.31 -7.23
CA ILE A 38 -5.52 -13.73 -6.92
C ILE A 38 -4.67 -14.07 -5.69
N GLU A 39 -5.20 -14.91 -4.84
CA GLU A 39 -4.54 -15.39 -3.64
C GLU A 39 -4.63 -16.92 -3.61
N TRP A 40 -3.50 -17.57 -3.45
CA TRP A 40 -3.43 -19.01 -3.22
C TRP A 40 -3.05 -19.29 -1.78
N THR A 41 -3.67 -20.32 -1.19
CA THR A 41 -3.36 -20.77 0.16
C THR A 41 -3.28 -22.29 0.25
N ASN A 42 -2.31 -22.79 1.02
CA ASN A 42 -2.27 -24.20 1.40
C ASN A 42 -3.29 -24.56 2.50
N ARG A 43 -4.09 -23.59 2.97
CA ARG A 43 -5.06 -23.70 4.07
C ARG A 43 -4.46 -24.10 5.42
N LYS A 44 -3.14 -23.99 5.57
CA LYS A 44 -2.43 -24.32 6.81
C LYS A 44 -1.56 -23.17 7.28
N SER A 45 -0.56 -22.84 6.50
CA SER A 45 0.50 -21.96 6.96
C SER A 45 0.98 -20.95 5.91
N LEU A 46 0.63 -21.11 4.65
CA LEU A 46 1.16 -20.29 3.56
C LEU A 46 0.04 -19.68 2.73
N VAL A 47 0.17 -18.38 2.50
CA VAL A 47 -0.64 -17.60 1.58
C VAL A 47 0.31 -16.86 0.64
N ILE A 48 0.05 -16.88 -0.65
CA ILE A 48 0.77 -16.11 -1.67
C ILE A 48 -0.27 -15.38 -2.52
N GLY A 49 -0.07 -14.10 -2.74
CA GLY A 49 -0.95 -13.25 -3.51
C GLY A 49 -0.23 -12.53 -4.64
N LEU A 50 -0.95 -12.29 -5.71
CA LEU A 50 -0.57 -11.41 -6.81
C LEU A 50 -1.74 -10.47 -7.08
N SER A 51 -1.47 -9.18 -7.16
CA SER A 51 -2.50 -8.18 -7.44
C SER A 51 -1.99 -7.06 -8.34
N GLU A 52 -2.92 -6.44 -9.04
CA GLU A 52 -2.73 -5.23 -9.81
C GLU A 52 -3.73 -4.19 -9.31
N THR A 53 -3.29 -2.95 -9.16
CA THR A 53 -4.17 -1.81 -8.90
C THR A 53 -3.85 -0.72 -9.90
N VAL A 54 -4.88 -0.15 -10.52
CA VAL A 54 -4.76 0.85 -11.58
C VAL A 54 -5.60 2.07 -11.22
N ILE A 55 -5.02 3.26 -11.33
CA ILE A 55 -5.77 4.50 -11.40
C ILE A 55 -5.74 4.96 -12.84
N TYR A 56 -6.90 5.25 -13.40
CA TYR A 56 -7.03 5.83 -14.72
C TYR A 56 -7.90 7.08 -14.67
N SER A 57 -7.52 8.07 -15.47
CA SER A 57 -8.18 9.38 -15.47
C SER A 57 -8.20 10.01 -16.85
N GLY A 58 -8.96 11.08 -16.99
CA GLY A 58 -9.02 11.92 -18.18
C GLY A 58 -10.11 12.98 -18.07
N GLU A 59 -10.00 14.02 -18.87
CA GLU A 59 -11.03 15.05 -19.03
C GLU A 59 -12.29 14.41 -19.58
N ASP A 60 -13.41 14.60 -18.88
CA ASP A 60 -14.71 13.96 -19.19
C ASP A 60 -14.65 12.45 -19.48
N ARG A 61 -13.59 11.78 -19.01
CA ARG A 61 -13.40 10.36 -19.31
C ARG A 61 -14.56 9.53 -18.77
N PRO A 62 -15.24 8.74 -19.62
CA PRO A 62 -16.29 7.83 -19.18
C PRO A 62 -15.68 6.58 -18.51
N LEU A 63 -16.55 5.76 -17.91
CA LEU A 63 -16.18 4.43 -17.47
C LEU A 63 -15.61 3.61 -18.65
N ASP A 64 -14.43 3.06 -18.48
CA ASP A 64 -13.73 2.29 -19.48
C ASP A 64 -13.99 0.79 -19.29
N ILE A 65 -14.64 0.18 -20.29
CA ILE A 65 -14.98 -1.26 -20.28
C ILE A 65 -13.72 -2.13 -20.19
N GLY A 66 -12.60 -1.70 -20.72
CA GLY A 66 -11.32 -2.40 -20.59
C GLY A 66 -10.92 -2.56 -19.13
N TYR A 67 -11.06 -1.50 -18.33
CA TYR A 67 -10.75 -1.52 -16.90
C TYR A 67 -11.86 -2.11 -16.03
N ILE A 68 -13.12 -2.11 -16.50
CA ILE A 68 -14.23 -2.80 -15.82
C ILE A 68 -14.09 -4.32 -15.93
N ASN A 69 -13.45 -4.81 -16.98
CA ASN A 69 -13.24 -6.25 -17.16
C ASN A 69 -12.29 -6.80 -16.08
N PRO A 70 -12.73 -7.72 -15.22
CA PRO A 70 -11.90 -8.23 -14.13
C PRO A 70 -10.70 -9.08 -14.57
N ILE A 71 -10.65 -9.49 -15.85
CA ILE A 71 -9.61 -10.34 -16.42
C ILE A 71 -8.55 -9.52 -17.18
N SER A 72 -8.92 -8.39 -17.79
CA SER A 72 -7.98 -7.55 -18.52
C SER A 72 -7.01 -6.86 -17.57
N THR A 73 -5.72 -7.01 -17.81
CA THR A 73 -4.67 -6.29 -17.06
C THR A 73 -4.37 -4.94 -17.71
N HIS A 74 -3.76 -4.02 -16.97
CA HIS A 74 -3.31 -2.75 -17.53
C HIS A 74 -2.34 -2.96 -18.68
N LEU A 75 -1.38 -3.87 -18.53
CA LEU A 75 -0.41 -4.19 -19.57
C LEU A 75 -1.07 -4.68 -20.86
N GLU A 76 -2.13 -5.50 -20.78
CA GLU A 76 -2.90 -5.95 -21.96
C GLU A 76 -3.62 -4.78 -22.64
N ILE A 77 -4.18 -3.86 -21.85
CA ILE A 77 -4.87 -2.67 -22.36
C ILE A 77 -3.88 -1.75 -23.06
N GLU A 78 -2.70 -1.55 -22.48
CA GLU A 78 -1.64 -0.70 -23.01
C GLU A 78 -1.05 -1.28 -24.32
N LEU A 79 -0.67 -2.55 -24.32
CA LEU A 79 -0.10 -3.22 -25.49
C LEU A 79 -1.04 -3.28 -26.71
N ASN A 80 -2.35 -3.17 -26.50
CA ASN A 80 -3.36 -3.13 -27.56
C ASN A 80 -3.80 -1.72 -27.94
N ASP A 81 -3.07 -0.67 -27.53
CA ASP A 81 -3.39 0.73 -27.76
C ASP A 81 -4.80 1.16 -27.31
N ARG A 82 -5.35 0.43 -26.33
CA ARG A 82 -6.73 0.64 -25.86
C ARG A 82 -6.88 1.82 -24.90
N LEU A 83 -5.76 2.34 -24.39
CA LEU A 83 -5.75 3.52 -23.51
C LEU A 83 -6.33 4.78 -24.18
N ASN A 84 -6.17 4.88 -25.50
CA ASN A 84 -6.53 6.06 -26.26
C ASN A 84 -7.87 5.96 -27.00
N THR A 85 -8.60 4.85 -26.85
CA THR A 85 -9.88 4.65 -27.55
C THR A 85 -11.03 5.44 -26.96
N LEU A 86 -10.91 5.91 -25.71
CA LEU A 86 -11.93 6.65 -24.97
C LEU A 86 -11.40 7.99 -24.43
N GLY A 87 -10.79 8.80 -25.27
CA GLY A 87 -10.31 10.15 -24.91
C GLY A 87 -8.80 10.26 -24.69
N THR A 88 -8.35 11.41 -24.19
CA THR A 88 -6.94 11.75 -23.94
C THR A 88 -6.41 11.21 -22.61
N GLY A 89 -7.04 10.21 -22.06
CA GLY A 89 -6.71 9.72 -20.73
C GLY A 89 -5.45 8.89 -20.66
N SER A 90 -4.89 8.83 -19.48
CA SER A 90 -3.76 7.99 -19.13
C SER A 90 -4.10 7.10 -17.92
N ALA A 91 -3.21 6.20 -17.58
CA ALA A 91 -3.38 5.33 -16.42
C ALA A 91 -2.04 5.05 -15.74
N ASN A 92 -2.09 4.76 -14.45
CA ASN A 92 -0.96 4.35 -13.64
C ASN A 92 -1.30 3.02 -12.97
N ALA A 93 -0.46 2.01 -13.12
CA ALA A 93 -0.67 0.67 -12.61
C ALA A 93 0.46 0.23 -11.69
N VAL A 94 0.09 -0.36 -10.56
CA VAL A 94 1.03 -1.00 -9.65
C VAL A 94 0.71 -2.49 -9.53
N TRP A 95 1.74 -3.32 -9.53
CA TRP A 95 1.64 -4.76 -9.27
C TRP A 95 2.26 -5.08 -7.92
N GLN A 96 1.66 -6.00 -7.21
CA GLN A 96 2.14 -6.42 -5.90
C GLN A 96 2.17 -7.93 -5.80
N ILE A 97 3.28 -8.46 -5.31
CA ILE A 97 3.42 -9.84 -4.86
C ILE A 97 3.45 -9.82 -3.34
N SER A 98 2.63 -10.66 -2.73
CA SER A 98 2.56 -10.79 -1.27
C SER A 98 2.77 -12.24 -0.83
N GLY A 99 3.39 -12.40 0.33
CA GLY A 99 3.58 -13.69 0.96
C GLY A 99 3.34 -13.59 2.46
N ASP A 100 2.67 -14.60 3.02
CA ASP A 100 2.46 -14.74 4.44
C ASP A 100 2.67 -16.19 4.85
N TRP A 101 3.64 -16.43 5.71
CA TRP A 101 4.04 -17.76 6.12
C TRP A 101 4.07 -17.91 7.64
N LEU A 102 3.18 -18.73 8.16
CA LEU A 102 3.22 -19.22 9.52
C LEU A 102 4.19 -20.41 9.59
N ILE A 103 5.46 -20.16 9.92
CA ILE A 103 6.51 -21.17 9.96
C ILE A 103 6.21 -22.24 10.98
N ASN A 104 5.75 -21.81 12.16
CA ASN A 104 5.25 -22.66 13.22
C ASN A 104 4.21 -21.87 14.04
N GLN A 105 3.63 -22.48 15.08
CA GLN A 105 2.58 -21.85 15.88
C GLN A 105 2.97 -20.50 16.49
N LYS A 106 4.28 -20.19 16.62
CA LYS A 106 4.78 -18.99 17.28
C LYS A 106 5.47 -18.01 16.34
N LEU A 107 5.92 -18.45 15.17
CA LEU A 107 6.71 -17.62 14.25
C LEU A 107 5.98 -17.44 12.93
N ARG A 108 5.74 -16.17 12.55
CA ARG A 108 5.14 -15.76 11.27
C ARG A 108 6.02 -14.75 10.57
N ILE A 109 6.17 -14.90 9.26
CA ILE A 109 6.85 -13.96 8.39
C ILE A 109 5.85 -13.51 7.32
N SER A 110 5.76 -12.23 7.08
CA SER A 110 5.02 -11.67 5.95
C SER A 110 5.90 -10.69 5.18
N ALA A 111 5.73 -10.67 3.86
CA ALA A 111 6.45 -9.77 2.98
C ALA A 111 5.57 -9.34 1.80
N ASN A 112 5.79 -8.12 1.32
CA ASN A 112 5.20 -7.59 0.10
C ASN A 112 6.29 -6.94 -0.73
N TYR A 113 6.19 -7.11 -2.03
CA TYR A 113 6.96 -6.38 -3.00
C TYR A 113 6.01 -5.78 -4.03
N LEU A 114 6.13 -4.49 -4.25
CA LEU A 114 5.33 -3.71 -5.19
C LEU A 114 6.27 -3.10 -6.21
N PHE A 115 5.86 -3.14 -7.47
CA PHE A 115 6.48 -2.43 -8.57
C PHE A 115 5.43 -1.60 -9.28
N ASP A 116 5.79 -0.38 -9.55
CA ASP A 116 4.97 0.66 -10.14
C ASP A 116 5.39 0.88 -11.59
N GLU A 117 6.65 1.13 -11.82
CA GLU A 117 7.18 1.36 -13.15
C GLU A 117 8.38 0.45 -13.45
N PHE A 118 8.38 -0.10 -14.68
CA PHE A 118 9.52 -0.83 -15.23
C PHE A 118 10.22 0.02 -16.28
N VAL A 119 11.45 0.37 -16.02
CA VAL A 119 12.30 0.94 -17.07
C VAL A 119 12.79 -0.20 -17.95
N LEU A 120 12.12 -0.42 -19.06
CA LEU A 120 12.46 -1.47 -20.06
C LEU A 120 13.44 -0.95 -21.10
N ASP A 121 13.45 0.36 -21.35
CA ASP A 121 14.37 0.97 -22.30
C ASP A 121 15.76 1.08 -21.67
N LYS A 122 16.73 0.44 -22.33
CA LYS A 122 18.12 0.47 -21.87
C LYS A 122 18.70 1.88 -21.87
N ILE A 123 18.31 2.73 -22.80
CA ILE A 123 18.78 4.12 -22.88
C ILE A 123 18.27 4.93 -21.69
N GLU A 124 17.00 4.79 -21.35
CA GLU A 124 16.43 5.44 -20.17
C GLU A 124 17.09 4.94 -18.87
N PHE A 125 17.32 3.63 -18.76
CA PHE A 125 18.01 3.05 -17.62
C PHE A 125 19.46 3.56 -17.50
N ASP A 126 20.20 3.59 -18.60
CA ASP A 126 21.57 4.10 -18.65
C ASP A 126 21.63 5.62 -18.38
N ASN A 127 20.54 6.36 -18.63
CA ASN A 127 20.38 7.77 -18.28
C ASN A 127 19.95 7.99 -16.82
N GLY A 128 19.82 6.93 -16.03
CA GLY A 128 19.53 7.00 -14.60
C GLY A 128 18.05 7.04 -14.23
N LYS A 129 17.13 6.63 -15.13
CA LYS A 129 15.72 6.50 -14.78
C LYS A 129 15.55 5.40 -13.72
N GLU A 130 14.86 5.72 -12.63
CA GLU A 130 14.64 4.80 -11.52
C GLU A 130 13.33 4.02 -11.66
N HIS A 131 13.35 2.74 -11.26
CA HIS A 131 12.13 1.94 -11.15
C HIS A 131 11.28 2.38 -9.94
N GLY A 132 9.98 2.53 -10.15
CA GLY A 132 9.01 2.66 -9.05
C GLY A 132 8.86 1.33 -8.31
N LYS A 133 9.22 1.28 -7.03
CA LYS A 133 9.16 0.06 -6.21
C LYS A 133 8.89 0.37 -4.74
N ALA A 134 8.20 -0.54 -4.09
CA ALA A 134 8.09 -0.55 -2.63
C ALA A 134 8.21 -1.97 -2.10
N TYR A 135 8.68 -2.11 -0.88
CA TYR A 135 8.71 -3.39 -0.20
C TYR A 135 8.43 -3.24 1.28
N SER A 136 7.80 -4.24 1.85
CA SER A 136 7.60 -4.34 3.29
C SER A 136 7.84 -5.76 3.77
N GLY A 137 8.29 -5.86 5.01
CA GLY A 137 8.49 -7.14 5.67
C GLY A 137 8.14 -7.05 7.14
N ARG A 138 7.64 -8.16 7.68
CA ARG A 138 7.36 -8.30 9.11
C ARG A 138 7.67 -9.69 9.59
N ILE A 139 8.41 -9.76 10.69
CA ILE A 139 8.66 -11.01 11.43
C ILE A 139 7.98 -10.86 12.78
N SER A 140 7.10 -11.80 13.11
CA SER A 140 6.34 -11.81 14.37
C SER A 140 6.63 -13.09 15.14
N TYR A 141 6.89 -12.94 16.44
CA TYR A 141 7.13 -14.05 17.36
C TYR A 141 6.19 -13.96 18.55
N THR A 142 5.55 -15.08 18.90
CA THR A 142 4.59 -15.18 20.02
C THR A 142 5.21 -16.01 21.14
N PRO A 143 6.01 -15.40 22.05
CA PRO A 143 6.65 -16.10 23.16
C PRO A 143 5.65 -16.71 24.11
N ILE A 144 4.53 -16.01 24.40
CA ILE A 144 3.48 -16.49 25.30
C ILE A 144 2.24 -16.79 24.47
N MET A 145 1.84 -18.06 24.52
CA MET A 145 0.63 -18.56 23.88
C MET A 145 -0.03 -19.56 24.84
N SER A 146 -1.07 -19.10 25.53
CA SER A 146 -1.88 -19.90 26.44
C SER A 146 -3.35 -19.81 26.07
N GLU A 147 -4.20 -20.53 26.78
CA GLU A 147 -5.65 -20.48 26.59
C GLU A 147 -6.24 -19.09 26.83
N THR A 148 -5.63 -18.32 27.71
CA THR A 148 -6.12 -17.00 28.14
C THR A 148 -5.28 -15.84 27.63
N THR A 149 -4.03 -16.04 27.25
CA THR A 149 -3.10 -14.94 27.01
C THR A 149 -2.27 -15.19 25.75
N LEU A 150 -2.17 -14.17 24.92
CA LEU A 150 -1.23 -14.10 23.81
C LEU A 150 -0.35 -12.86 23.98
N LEU A 151 0.96 -13.04 23.85
CA LEU A 151 1.92 -11.96 23.73
C LEU A 151 2.71 -12.17 22.45
N THR A 152 2.62 -11.22 21.54
CA THR A 152 3.33 -11.24 20.26
C THR A 152 4.23 -10.02 20.16
N THR A 153 5.50 -10.25 19.87
CA THR A 153 6.45 -9.23 19.49
C THR A 153 6.69 -9.27 18.00
N TYR A 154 7.04 -8.14 17.39
CA TYR A 154 7.36 -8.11 15.98
C TYR A 154 8.36 -7.00 15.63
N PHE A 155 9.09 -7.27 14.57
CA PHE A 155 9.86 -6.27 13.83
C PHE A 155 9.23 -6.10 12.44
N SER A 156 9.09 -4.88 11.97
CA SER A 156 8.66 -4.59 10.62
C SER A 156 9.51 -3.50 9.98
N LEU A 157 9.67 -3.61 8.67
CA LEU A 157 10.30 -2.63 7.82
C LEU A 157 9.39 -2.32 6.63
N LEU A 158 9.49 -1.10 6.13
CA LEU A 158 8.81 -0.66 4.92
C LEU A 158 9.70 0.36 4.22
N THR A 159 9.75 0.28 2.89
CA THR A 159 10.41 1.25 2.03
C THR A 159 9.54 1.51 0.83
N VAL A 160 9.34 2.77 0.49
CA VAL A 160 8.59 3.21 -0.70
C VAL A 160 9.47 4.18 -1.47
N GLY A 161 9.87 3.79 -2.67
CA GLY A 161 10.76 4.58 -3.53
C GLY A 161 10.16 5.93 -3.92
N THR A 162 11.01 6.86 -4.31
CA THR A 162 10.63 8.22 -4.70
C THR A 162 9.61 8.27 -5.84
N PRO A 163 9.78 7.53 -6.96
CA PRO A 163 8.82 7.52 -8.07
C PRO A 163 7.55 6.70 -7.79
N THR A 164 7.54 5.88 -6.74
CA THR A 164 6.45 4.94 -6.46
C THR A 164 5.15 5.68 -6.16
N PHE A 165 4.03 5.21 -6.73
CA PHE A 165 2.69 5.79 -6.64
C PHE A 165 2.51 7.14 -7.37
N ARG A 166 3.53 7.58 -8.09
CA ARG A 166 3.53 8.81 -8.86
C ARG A 166 3.48 8.51 -10.35
N HIS A 167 3.09 9.48 -11.15
CA HIS A 167 2.95 9.34 -12.59
C HIS A 167 3.26 10.66 -13.31
N GLY A 168 3.71 10.57 -14.56
CA GLY A 168 3.92 11.73 -15.43
C GLY A 168 2.68 12.60 -15.63
N ASN A 169 1.48 12.02 -15.44
CA ASN A 169 0.25 12.75 -15.25
C ASN A 169 -0.15 12.66 -13.76
N GLY A 170 -0.03 13.74 -13.01
CA GLY A 170 -0.29 13.80 -11.58
C GLY A 170 -1.69 13.35 -11.15
N TYR A 171 -2.69 13.42 -12.05
CA TYR A 171 -4.04 12.92 -11.76
C TYR A 171 -4.11 11.39 -11.60
N ASN A 172 -3.10 10.67 -12.06
CA ASN A 172 -2.99 9.22 -11.88
C ASN A 172 -2.15 8.83 -10.66
N ASN A 173 -1.67 9.79 -9.88
CA ASN A 173 -1.03 9.51 -8.60
C ASN A 173 -1.99 8.75 -7.67
N PHE A 174 -1.44 7.83 -6.87
CA PHE A 174 -2.23 7.01 -5.93
C PHE A 174 -2.68 7.81 -4.70
N VAL A 175 -3.57 8.76 -4.95
CA VAL A 175 -4.09 9.72 -3.97
C VAL A 175 -5.60 9.79 -4.05
N GLN A 176 -6.27 9.99 -2.91
CA GLN A 176 -7.68 10.30 -2.78
C GLN A 176 -7.88 11.37 -1.72
N ARG A 177 -8.52 12.50 -2.07
CA ARG A 177 -8.75 13.63 -1.16
C ARG A 177 -7.46 14.11 -0.49
N ASN A 178 -6.43 14.31 -1.28
CA ASN A 178 -5.07 14.69 -0.83
C ASN A 178 -4.41 13.71 0.15
N LYS A 179 -4.90 12.44 0.22
CA LYS A 179 -4.31 11.42 1.06
C LYS A 179 -3.82 10.26 0.19
N PRO A 180 -2.64 9.69 0.48
CA PRO A 180 -2.12 8.56 -0.26
C PRO A 180 -3.00 7.32 -0.06
N LEU A 181 -3.15 6.52 -1.09
CA LEU A 181 -3.89 5.25 -1.08
C LEU A 181 -3.02 4.06 -0.66
N GLY A 182 -1.71 4.25 -0.57
CA GLY A 182 -0.74 3.26 -0.09
C GLY A 182 -0.31 3.50 1.36
N TRP A 183 1.00 3.67 1.56
CA TRP A 183 1.55 4.04 2.86
C TRP A 183 1.07 5.43 3.28
N GLN A 184 0.65 5.58 4.53
CA GLN A 184 0.04 6.84 5.01
C GLN A 184 0.94 8.08 4.91
N TYR A 185 2.26 7.88 4.84
CA TYR A 185 3.26 8.94 4.65
C TYR A 185 3.68 9.08 3.18
N GLY A 186 3.02 8.36 2.27
CA GLY A 186 3.14 8.53 0.82
C GLY A 186 4.17 7.66 0.16
N SER A 187 5.13 8.29 -0.47
CA SER A 187 6.30 7.70 -1.14
C SER A 187 7.58 8.35 -0.61
N ASP A 188 8.71 8.03 -1.21
CA ASP A 188 10.01 8.65 -0.89
C ASP A 188 10.36 8.51 0.59
N GLY A 189 10.27 7.30 1.13
CA GLY A 189 10.54 7.11 2.53
C GLY A 189 10.66 5.67 2.99
N GLN A 190 11.06 5.54 4.23
CA GLN A 190 11.25 4.26 4.89
C GLN A 190 10.84 4.31 6.36
N GLU A 191 10.40 3.19 6.87
CA GLU A 191 9.98 3.04 8.26
C GLU A 191 10.45 1.69 8.80
N PHE A 192 11.00 1.70 10.02
CA PHE A 192 11.09 0.47 10.79
C PHE A 192 10.40 0.62 12.11
N LYS A 193 9.83 -0.47 12.61
CA LYS A 193 9.22 -0.50 13.92
C LYS A 193 9.37 -1.83 14.63
N LEU A 194 9.48 -1.73 15.93
CA LEU A 194 9.32 -2.82 16.88
C LEU A 194 7.96 -2.67 17.54
N GLY A 195 7.26 -3.77 17.68
CA GLY A 195 5.96 -3.73 18.31
C GLY A 195 5.72 -4.91 19.25
N LEU A 196 4.76 -4.70 20.13
CA LEU A 196 4.29 -5.69 21.09
C LEU A 196 2.77 -5.62 21.12
N ASN A 197 2.14 -6.79 20.94
CA ASN A 197 0.71 -6.97 21.07
C ASN A 197 0.44 -7.93 22.25
N TYR A 198 -0.28 -7.46 23.21
CA TYR A 198 -0.78 -8.25 24.32
C TYR A 198 -2.28 -8.42 24.19
N PHE A 199 -2.74 -9.64 24.24
CA PHE A 199 -4.15 -9.99 24.20
C PHE A 199 -4.48 -10.93 25.37
N ASN A 200 -5.32 -10.45 26.26
CA ASN A 200 -5.96 -11.29 27.24
C ASN A 200 -7.41 -11.56 26.79
N ARG A 201 -7.72 -12.80 26.55
CA ARG A 201 -9.06 -13.23 26.02
C ARG A 201 -10.22 -12.80 26.92
N THR A 202 -9.96 -12.40 28.16
CA THR A 202 -11.01 -12.00 29.10
C THR A 202 -11.40 -10.54 28.95
N ASN A 203 -10.44 -9.63 28.95
CA ASN A 203 -10.79 -8.20 29.08
C ASN A 203 -9.77 -7.18 28.60
N LEU A 204 -8.61 -7.56 28.04
CA LEU A 204 -7.57 -6.58 27.74
C LEU A 204 -6.91 -6.84 26.39
N ILE A 205 -6.83 -5.79 25.56
CA ILE A 205 -5.95 -5.71 24.40
C ILE A 205 -5.04 -4.50 24.60
N ALA A 206 -3.73 -4.71 24.52
CA ALA A 206 -2.75 -3.64 24.55
C ALA A 206 -1.80 -3.79 23.36
N GLN A 207 -1.48 -2.66 22.74
CA GLN A 207 -0.51 -2.55 21.65
C GLN A 207 0.50 -1.49 22.01
N PHE A 208 1.76 -1.76 21.70
CA PHE A 208 2.85 -0.81 21.82
C PHE A 208 3.72 -0.91 20.57
N GLU A 209 4.06 0.23 19.98
CA GLU A 209 4.97 0.34 18.87
C GLU A 209 6.00 1.43 19.15
N PHE A 210 7.24 1.17 18.80
CA PHE A 210 8.32 2.14 18.75
C PHE A 210 9.00 2.01 17.39
N GLY A 211 9.29 3.14 16.76
CA GLY A 211 9.90 3.11 15.44
C GLY A 211 10.59 4.40 15.04
N GLN A 212 11.21 4.33 13.89
CA GLN A 212 11.86 5.43 13.19
C GLN A 212 11.31 5.49 11.78
N ARG A 213 11.06 6.70 11.31
CA ARG A 213 10.62 6.99 9.96
C ARG A 213 11.49 8.08 9.35
N LYS A 214 11.76 7.95 8.05
CA LYS A 214 12.41 8.96 7.22
C LYS A 214 11.55 9.21 6.01
N THR A 215 11.26 10.46 5.69
CA THR A 215 10.51 10.89 4.51
C THR A 215 11.27 12.01 3.80
N GLY A 216 11.31 11.94 2.47
CA GLY A 216 11.95 12.95 1.64
C GLY A 216 10.96 14.00 1.12
N GLU A 217 11.49 15.04 0.49
CA GLU A 217 10.71 16.17 -0.05
C GLU A 217 9.77 15.78 -1.20
N GLU A 218 10.14 14.75 -1.98
CA GLU A 218 9.37 14.30 -3.14
C GLU A 218 8.24 13.34 -2.77
N SER A 219 7.88 13.24 -1.49
CA SER A 219 6.74 12.40 -1.09
C SER A 219 5.43 12.85 -1.74
N ILE A 220 4.64 11.89 -2.18
CA ILE A 220 3.30 12.11 -2.73
C ILE A 220 2.34 12.81 -1.74
N THR A 221 2.64 12.80 -0.44
CA THR A 221 1.87 13.54 0.58
C THR A 221 2.07 15.05 0.46
N SER A 222 3.26 15.49 0.08
CA SER A 222 3.59 16.90 -0.13
C SER A 222 3.09 17.41 -1.48
N ARG A 223 2.99 16.52 -2.47
CA ARG A 223 2.66 16.82 -3.87
C ARG A 223 1.64 15.85 -4.46
N PRO A 224 0.41 15.81 -3.91
CA PRO A 224 -0.55 14.73 -4.20
C PRO A 224 -0.96 14.60 -5.66
N TYR A 225 -1.03 15.71 -6.40
CA TYR A 225 -1.44 15.73 -7.82
C TYR A 225 -0.38 16.29 -8.76
N ASP A 226 0.84 16.50 -8.27
CA ASP A 226 1.92 17.01 -9.11
C ASP A 226 2.43 15.92 -10.06
N PRO A 227 2.66 16.24 -11.33
CA PRO A 227 3.32 15.35 -12.26
C PRO A 227 4.73 14.97 -11.79
N TYR A 228 5.15 13.74 -12.09
CA TYR A 228 6.50 13.28 -11.86
C TYR A 228 6.99 12.55 -13.10
N ALA A 229 7.67 13.27 -14.00
CA ALA A 229 8.07 12.77 -15.30
C ALA A 229 9.55 12.36 -15.39
N ASP A 230 10.40 12.89 -14.51
CA ASP A 230 11.86 12.70 -14.66
C ASP A 230 12.32 11.33 -14.19
N TYR A 231 11.74 10.78 -13.15
CA TYR A 231 12.05 9.46 -12.58
C TYR A 231 13.55 9.18 -12.40
N LEU A 232 14.36 10.24 -12.26
CA LEU A 232 15.80 10.10 -12.16
C LEU A 232 16.22 9.57 -10.81
N ALA A 233 17.14 8.61 -10.83
CA ALA A 233 17.78 8.12 -9.61
C ALA A 233 18.53 9.23 -8.89
N GLY A 234 18.29 9.35 -7.60
CA GLY A 234 18.88 10.37 -6.73
C GLY A 234 19.13 9.85 -5.33
N PRO A 235 19.48 10.74 -4.40
CA PRO A 235 19.56 10.36 -3.00
C PRO A 235 18.19 9.86 -2.52
N PHE A 236 18.19 8.87 -1.63
CA PHE A 236 16.98 8.27 -1.06
C PHE A 236 17.05 8.25 0.47
N PRO A 237 16.03 8.77 1.18
CA PRO A 237 14.95 9.64 0.68
C PRO A 237 15.50 10.93 0.07
N SER A 238 14.70 11.61 -0.79
CA SER A 238 15.15 12.76 -1.58
C SER A 238 15.17 14.06 -0.80
N GLY A 239 15.98 15.01 -1.26
CA GLY A 239 16.01 16.41 -0.79
C GLY A 239 16.29 16.55 0.70
N ILE A 240 15.53 17.39 1.37
CA ILE A 240 15.58 17.54 2.83
C ILE A 240 14.81 16.39 3.47
N VAL A 241 15.53 15.54 4.20
CA VAL A 241 14.96 14.35 4.83
C VAL A 241 14.42 14.69 6.20
N GLU A 242 13.12 14.50 6.38
CA GLU A 242 12.50 14.54 7.71
C GLU A 242 12.68 13.17 8.39
N GLU A 243 13.32 13.19 9.55
CA GLU A 243 13.52 12.00 10.37
C GLU A 243 12.73 12.13 11.67
N SER A 244 11.92 11.12 11.97
CA SER A 244 11.12 11.10 13.18
C SER A 244 11.24 9.79 13.94
N LEU A 245 11.29 9.88 15.27
CA LEU A 245 11.08 8.77 16.20
C LEU A 245 9.64 8.81 16.65
N PHE A 246 8.98 7.67 16.70
CA PHE A 246 7.60 7.62 17.16
C PHE A 246 7.34 6.50 18.16
N ILE A 247 6.39 6.77 19.05
CA ILE A 247 5.86 5.80 20.01
C ILE A 247 4.34 5.82 19.88
N THR A 248 3.76 4.64 19.66
CA THR A 248 2.30 4.46 19.66
C THR A 248 1.92 3.46 20.74
N SER A 249 0.96 3.83 21.56
CA SER A 249 0.39 2.94 22.57
C SER A 249 -1.13 2.96 22.47
N LYS A 250 -1.75 1.79 22.41
CA LYS A 250 -3.21 1.64 22.37
C LYS A 250 -3.64 0.61 23.39
N LEU A 251 -4.69 0.95 24.14
CA LEU A 251 -5.28 0.10 25.17
C LEU A 251 -6.78 0.01 24.96
N GLN A 252 -7.29 -1.22 24.97
CA GLN A 252 -8.72 -1.51 25.00
C GLN A 252 -8.98 -2.41 26.21
N TRP A 253 -9.79 -1.95 27.13
CA TRP A 253 -10.09 -2.69 28.35
C TRP A 253 -11.60 -2.79 28.57
N TRP A 254 -12.09 -4.01 28.67
CA TRP A 254 -13.47 -4.29 29.07
C TRP A 254 -13.53 -4.43 30.60
N TRP A 255 -13.92 -3.36 31.26
CA TRP A 255 -14.18 -3.39 32.71
C TRP A 255 -15.35 -4.33 33.03
N ARG A 256 -16.38 -4.33 32.17
CA ARG A 256 -17.50 -5.28 32.18
C ARG A 256 -17.81 -5.67 30.72
N PRO A 257 -18.56 -6.78 30.47
CA PRO A 257 -18.94 -7.16 29.10
C PRO A 257 -19.61 -6.04 28.28
N SER A 258 -20.31 -5.12 28.97
CA SER A 258 -21.04 -3.98 28.35
C SER A 258 -20.30 -2.65 28.42
N ILE A 259 -19.12 -2.58 29.06
CA ILE A 259 -18.38 -1.31 29.25
C ILE A 259 -16.94 -1.51 28.79
N GLN A 260 -16.60 -0.84 27.70
CA GLN A 260 -15.24 -0.81 27.14
C GLN A 260 -14.63 0.58 27.34
N LEU A 261 -13.42 0.62 27.81
CA LEU A 261 -12.58 1.81 27.88
C LEU A 261 -11.48 1.70 26.84
N ASN A 262 -11.30 2.74 26.04
CA ASN A 262 -10.26 2.85 25.03
C ASN A 262 -9.38 4.04 25.35
N GLY A 263 -8.07 3.85 25.27
CA GLY A 263 -7.08 4.91 25.40
C GLY A 263 -5.92 4.68 24.45
N GLY A 264 -5.25 5.76 24.07
CA GLY A 264 -4.06 5.69 23.25
C GLY A 264 -3.21 6.94 23.43
N VAL A 265 -1.92 6.79 23.19
CA VAL A 265 -0.95 7.87 23.12
C VAL A 265 -0.14 7.64 21.84
N ASP A 266 -0.12 8.64 20.99
CA ASP A 266 0.75 8.72 19.84
C ASP A 266 1.71 9.91 20.07
N TRP A 267 2.99 9.61 20.09
CA TRP A 267 4.05 10.60 20.19
C TRP A 267 4.96 10.46 18.98
N ASP A 268 5.26 11.58 18.36
CA ASP A 268 6.12 11.67 17.16
C ASP A 268 7.07 12.85 17.36
N ASP A 269 8.37 12.59 17.40
CA ASP A 269 9.41 13.61 17.45
C ASP A 269 9.85 13.86 16.01
N ASN A 270 9.27 14.87 15.41
CA ASN A 270 9.75 15.39 14.14
C ASN A 270 11.03 16.16 14.43
N GLY A 271 12.18 15.48 14.29
CA GLY A 271 13.48 16.09 14.43
C GLY A 271 13.61 17.28 13.47
N SER A 272 13.56 18.47 14.04
CA SER A 272 13.79 19.75 13.35
C SER A 272 15.27 19.95 13.08
#